data_ea1fb2b04bb0a202a24bd480e5e8da3d
#
_entry.id   ea1fb2b04bb0a202a24bd480e5e8da3d
#
_cell.length_a   1.000
_cell.length_b   1.000
_cell.length_c   1.000
_cell.angle_alpha   90.00
_cell.angle_beta   90.00
_cell.angle_gamma   90.00
#
_symmetry.space_group_name_H-M   'P 1'
#
loop_
_entity.id
_entity.type
_entity.pdbx_description
1 polymer ?
#
loop_
_entity_poly.entity_id
_entity_poly.type
_entity_poly.pdbx_seq_one_letter_code
_entity_poly.pdbx_strand_id
1 'polypeptide(L)'
;MRKNSAKVTAAVLAAAAVLSACGGSGSSTTTAAAGGSDTAAAETTAAAVADENATYKEELHIAVAQQAPSLDLHKNSTLIARQMMDGTVWEKLVTQNANAEAVPELCESYDVSEDAKTITFYLRKGVKFHDGSEMTADDVVASMNRWIEGFSSAKSTVGDARFEKVDDYTVKITADHSILLLPSMIAGAAQPAAITTAAACEKEDSNGFMTDYIGTGPYKFSEWVQDQYVKLERFDDYVPYGTKGEPMDGWAGYKAAPTKVLEFDIVPEETTRVAGLETEQYDIIYSVQNDDVPRVEGMDNVTVHSLQAGTIALVFNHKKGIAANQYFRTAVNTGLDMDEILTACYGEGGYELGSCYMDAAQAFWNTDAGSENYNQKDPEKAKEILAENGYNGETFKILCANLNNMDYIAVAMEQELEAIGIPTEITTVDWATLTDYRKDPDKFDLYITSFAQVPVPSLKLYFGPNYPGWSDDATLAEKFEAMNTATTMDEAKTAWEDLQAYSWEYLPLINAGHYIANYAWNSDIEGLNTFSGLYFWNAGIKE
;
A
#
# COMPACT_ATOMS: atom_id res chain seq x y z
N MET A 1 -21.26 20.17 35.46
CA MET A 1 -21.37 19.01 34.58
C MET A 1 -20.01 18.83 33.94
N ARG A 2 -19.27 17.80 34.33
CA ARG A 2 -17.90 17.56 33.86
C ARG A 2 -18.01 16.82 32.52
N LYS A 3 -17.44 17.39 31.46
CA LYS A 3 -17.27 16.73 30.16
C LYS A 3 -16.15 15.69 30.28
N ASN A 4 -16.45 14.42 30.04
CA ASN A 4 -15.46 13.38 29.85
C ASN A 4 -15.06 13.38 28.37
N SER A 5 -13.91 13.91 28.06
CA SER A 5 -13.24 13.63 26.80
C SER A 5 -12.51 12.30 26.96
N ALA A 6 -12.76 11.35 26.09
CA ALA A 6 -12.05 10.08 26.06
C ALA A 6 -10.62 10.33 25.54
N LYS A 7 -9.64 10.24 26.44
CA LYS A 7 -8.24 10.19 26.07
C LYS A 7 -7.93 8.73 25.71
N VAL A 8 -7.56 8.49 24.48
CA VAL A 8 -6.98 7.21 24.07
C VAL A 8 -5.55 7.19 24.61
N THR A 9 -5.40 6.65 25.81
CA THR A 9 -4.09 6.35 26.38
C THR A 9 -3.83 4.87 26.08
N ALA A 10 -2.86 4.58 25.24
CA ALA A 10 -2.42 3.23 24.98
C ALA A 10 -1.91 2.60 26.29
N ALA A 11 -2.67 1.65 26.83
CA ALA A 11 -2.25 0.85 27.96
C ALA A 11 -1.54 -0.40 27.46
N VAL A 12 -0.23 -0.44 27.61
CA VAL A 12 0.60 -1.63 27.39
C VAL A 12 0.28 -2.64 28.50
N LEU A 13 -0.40 -3.73 28.17
CA LEU A 13 -0.57 -4.90 29.03
C LEU A 13 0.48 -5.95 28.66
N ALA A 14 1.55 -6.02 29.45
CA ALA A 14 2.51 -7.11 29.40
C ALA A 14 1.88 -8.37 30.01
N ALA A 15 1.61 -9.39 29.22
CA ALA A 15 1.23 -10.72 29.68
C ALA A 15 2.46 -11.64 29.73
N ALA A 16 2.94 -11.93 30.91
CA ALA A 16 3.98 -12.92 31.15
C ALA A 16 3.41 -14.34 31.04
N ALA A 17 3.83 -15.11 30.06
CA ALA A 17 3.52 -16.53 29.94
C ALA A 17 4.55 -17.37 30.69
N VAL A 18 4.09 -18.13 31.70
CA VAL A 18 4.87 -19.11 32.45
C VAL A 18 4.86 -20.45 31.70
N LEU A 19 6.04 -20.92 31.32
CA LEU A 19 6.27 -22.27 30.78
C LEU A 19 6.22 -23.30 31.93
N SER A 20 5.38 -24.33 31.80
CA SER A 20 5.51 -25.58 32.53
C SER A 20 5.61 -26.73 31.54
N ALA A 21 6.77 -27.36 31.53
CA ALA A 21 7.02 -28.60 30.80
C ALA A 21 6.63 -29.81 31.69
N CYS A 22 5.98 -30.80 31.09
CA CYS A 22 6.14 -32.22 31.52
C CYS A 22 5.75 -33.15 30.37
N GLY A 23 6.62 -34.11 30.11
CA GLY A 23 6.55 -35.04 29.01
C GLY A 23 5.69 -36.28 29.28
N GLY A 24 5.49 -37.08 28.25
CA GLY A 24 4.86 -38.42 28.31
C GLY A 24 4.65 -38.99 26.89
N SER A 25 5.37 -40.03 26.61
CA SER A 25 5.43 -40.84 25.40
C SER A 25 4.16 -41.66 25.12
N GLY A 26 3.87 -41.90 23.81
CA GLY A 26 3.14 -43.12 23.44
C GLY A 26 2.32 -43.07 22.14
N SER A 27 2.86 -43.72 21.14
CA SER A 27 2.23 -44.61 20.13
C SER A 27 1.33 -44.06 19.00
N SER A 28 1.79 -44.40 17.85
CA SER A 28 1.26 -44.30 16.49
C SER A 28 -0.17 -44.78 16.23
N THR A 29 -0.92 -44.02 15.40
CA THR A 29 -1.80 -44.59 14.37
C THR A 29 -1.97 -43.59 13.21
N THR A 30 -1.71 -44.07 12.02
CA THR A 30 -1.86 -43.39 10.72
C THR A 30 -3.33 -43.23 10.36
N THR A 31 -3.74 -42.01 10.04
CA THR A 31 -4.93 -41.78 9.21
C THR A 31 -4.69 -40.53 8.33
N ALA A 32 -5.00 -40.65 7.05
CA ALA A 32 -4.79 -39.64 6.04
C ALA A 32 -5.58 -38.36 6.35
N ALA A 33 -4.90 -37.24 6.29
CA ALA A 33 -5.50 -35.91 6.43
C ALA A 33 -5.59 -35.24 5.07
N ALA A 34 -6.75 -34.67 4.82
CA ALA A 34 -7.01 -33.74 3.75
C ALA A 34 -6.18 -32.47 3.95
N GLY A 35 -5.63 -31.94 2.87
CA GLY A 35 -4.81 -30.72 2.90
C GLY A 35 -5.67 -29.50 3.26
N GLY A 36 -5.36 -28.88 4.36
CA GLY A 36 -5.70 -27.51 4.67
C GLY A 36 -4.45 -26.68 4.40
N SER A 37 -4.55 -25.72 3.50
CA SER A 37 -3.51 -24.72 3.31
C SER A 37 -3.50 -23.80 4.52
N ASP A 38 -2.53 -23.97 5.41
CA ASP A 38 -2.19 -22.94 6.39
C ASP A 38 -1.59 -21.76 5.61
N THR A 39 -2.35 -20.69 5.48
CA THR A 39 -1.82 -19.38 5.13
C THR A 39 -0.87 -18.96 6.26
N ALA A 40 0.41 -19.13 6.01
CA ALA A 40 1.44 -18.54 6.85
C ALA A 40 1.27 -17.01 6.77
N ALA A 41 0.76 -16.41 7.85
CA ALA A 41 0.93 -14.99 8.06
C ALA A 41 2.44 -14.71 7.95
N ALA A 42 2.83 -13.82 7.05
CA ALA A 42 4.21 -13.42 6.91
C ALA A 42 4.71 -12.97 8.29
N GLU A 43 5.65 -13.72 8.87
CA GLU A 43 6.35 -13.27 10.06
C GLU A 43 7.08 -12.00 9.67
N THR A 44 6.51 -10.85 10.03
CA THR A 44 7.25 -9.59 10.05
C THR A 44 8.36 -9.77 11.08
N THR A 45 9.54 -10.14 10.61
CA THR A 45 10.73 -10.14 11.46
C THR A 45 10.93 -8.70 11.89
N ALA A 46 10.65 -8.42 13.17
CA ALA A 46 10.93 -7.11 13.76
C ALA A 46 12.39 -6.78 13.46
N ALA A 47 12.62 -5.67 12.72
CA ALA A 47 13.95 -5.26 12.32
C ALA A 47 14.83 -5.12 13.58
N ALA A 48 15.99 -5.76 13.58
CA ALA A 48 16.94 -5.67 14.67
C ALA A 48 17.34 -4.19 14.85
N VAL A 49 17.39 -3.73 16.10
CA VAL A 49 17.79 -2.36 16.39
C VAL A 49 19.31 -2.24 16.21
N ALA A 50 19.76 -1.19 15.52
CA ALA A 50 21.17 -0.92 15.30
C ALA A 50 21.96 -0.83 16.62
N ASP A 51 23.11 -1.52 16.70
CA ASP A 51 24.03 -1.49 17.85
C ASP A 51 24.92 -0.25 17.75
N GLU A 52 24.72 0.71 18.62
CA GLU A 52 25.49 1.97 18.65
C GLU A 52 26.99 1.81 18.93
N ASN A 53 27.41 0.66 19.45
CA ASN A 53 28.82 0.40 19.67
C ASN A 53 29.49 -0.27 18.46
N ALA A 54 28.73 -0.62 17.44
CA ALA A 54 29.25 -1.18 16.21
C ALA A 54 29.66 -0.06 15.23
N THR A 55 30.68 -0.34 14.44
CA THR A 55 31.00 0.44 13.26
C THR A 55 30.20 -0.13 12.10
N TYR A 56 29.56 0.75 11.34
CA TYR A 56 28.78 0.38 10.16
C TYR A 56 29.45 0.89 8.88
N LYS A 57 29.25 0.18 7.78
CA LYS A 57 29.62 0.64 6.44
C LYS A 57 29.09 2.07 6.24
N GLU A 58 29.96 2.97 5.77
CA GLU A 58 29.61 4.39 5.67
C GLU A 58 28.50 4.68 4.67
N GLU A 59 28.43 3.93 3.58
CA GLU A 59 27.49 4.13 2.47
C GLU A 59 26.81 2.83 2.06
N LEU A 60 25.48 2.85 1.88
CA LEU A 60 24.70 1.78 1.27
C LEU A 60 24.28 2.19 -0.14
N HIS A 61 24.54 1.31 -1.10
CA HIS A 61 24.13 1.44 -2.49
C HIS A 61 22.86 0.65 -2.77
N ILE A 62 21.79 1.36 -3.15
CA ILE A 62 20.45 0.81 -3.40
C ILE A 62 20.14 0.95 -4.90
N ALA A 63 20.24 -0.14 -5.68
CA ALA A 63 19.95 -0.09 -7.11
C ALA A 63 18.45 -0.18 -7.40
N VAL A 64 17.92 0.84 -8.06
CA VAL A 64 16.51 0.99 -8.43
C VAL A 64 16.32 1.01 -9.94
N ALA A 65 15.17 0.50 -10.42
CA ALA A 65 14.95 0.34 -11.85
C ALA A 65 14.67 1.64 -12.60
N GLN A 66 14.24 2.69 -11.93
CA GLN A 66 13.83 3.94 -12.58
C GLN A 66 14.01 5.14 -11.67
N GLN A 67 14.16 6.30 -12.29
CA GLN A 67 14.20 7.58 -11.62
C GLN A 67 12.80 8.04 -11.21
N ALA A 68 12.69 8.72 -10.07
CA ALA A 68 11.47 9.42 -9.70
C ALA A 68 11.27 10.67 -10.59
N PRO A 69 10.03 10.97 -11.03
CA PRO A 69 9.76 12.18 -11.80
C PRO A 69 9.91 13.46 -10.95
N SER A 70 9.73 13.35 -9.66
CA SER A 70 9.94 14.38 -8.62
C SER A 70 10.11 13.69 -7.28
N LEU A 71 10.80 14.34 -6.35
CA LEU A 71 10.89 13.89 -4.95
C LEU A 71 9.85 14.55 -4.04
N ASP A 72 9.01 15.44 -4.54
CA ASP A 72 7.93 16.11 -3.80
C ASP A 72 6.77 15.16 -3.47
N LEU A 73 6.73 14.62 -2.27
CA LEU A 73 5.71 13.67 -1.84
C LEU A 73 4.30 14.26 -1.69
N HIS A 74 4.13 15.59 -1.70
CA HIS A 74 2.79 16.20 -1.71
C HIS A 74 2.10 16.19 -3.08
N LYS A 75 2.85 15.97 -4.16
CA LYS A 75 2.33 15.96 -5.55
C LYS A 75 2.78 14.76 -6.36
N ASN A 76 3.65 13.93 -5.81
CA ASN A 76 4.15 12.72 -6.44
C ASN A 76 4.01 11.52 -5.51
N SER A 77 3.21 10.54 -5.92
CA SER A 77 2.98 9.30 -5.18
C SER A 77 3.62 8.08 -5.84
N THR A 78 4.59 8.27 -6.73
CA THR A 78 5.30 7.14 -7.34
C THR A 78 6.04 6.33 -6.28
N LEU A 79 6.02 5.01 -6.44
CA LEU A 79 6.61 4.08 -5.47
C LEU A 79 8.07 4.46 -5.17
N ILE A 80 8.85 4.74 -6.20
CA ILE A 80 10.28 5.05 -6.04
C ILE A 80 10.52 6.34 -5.24
N ALA A 81 9.73 7.41 -5.45
CA ALA A 81 9.88 8.64 -4.67
C ALA A 81 9.55 8.41 -3.18
N ARG A 82 8.50 7.62 -2.91
CA ARG A 82 8.10 7.26 -1.53
C ARG A 82 9.18 6.43 -0.84
N GLN A 83 9.72 5.42 -1.52
CA GLN A 83 10.77 4.55 -0.97
C GLN A 83 12.06 5.30 -0.66
N MET A 84 12.39 6.35 -1.42
CA MET A 84 13.54 7.21 -1.16
C MET A 84 13.31 8.18 0.00
N MET A 85 12.13 8.78 0.09
CA MET A 85 11.90 10.00 0.86
C MET A 85 11.01 9.83 2.10
N ASP A 86 10.01 8.90 2.07
CA ASP A 86 9.09 8.70 3.19
C ASP A 86 9.78 8.00 4.36
N GLY A 87 9.74 8.60 5.53
CA GLY A 87 10.39 8.13 6.75
C GLY A 87 11.91 8.29 6.77
N THR A 88 12.56 8.56 5.64
CA THR A 88 14.00 8.91 5.55
C THR A 88 14.20 10.42 5.68
N VAL A 89 13.68 11.20 4.74
CA VAL A 89 13.78 12.67 4.72
C VAL A 89 12.58 13.30 5.41
N TRP A 90 11.38 12.82 5.14
CA TRP A 90 10.15 13.36 5.72
C TRP A 90 9.45 12.36 6.63
N GLU A 91 9.01 12.87 7.75
CA GLU A 91 8.12 12.18 8.67
C GLU A 91 6.72 12.79 8.60
N LYS A 92 5.76 12.11 9.24
CA LYS A 92 4.33 12.46 9.24
C LYS A 92 3.85 12.78 10.66
N LEU A 93 2.66 13.35 10.81
CA LEU A 93 2.07 13.56 12.14
C LEU A 93 1.84 12.23 12.88
N VAL A 94 1.38 11.24 12.13
CA VAL A 94 1.14 9.86 12.57
C VAL A 94 1.71 8.90 11.53
N THR A 95 2.09 7.70 11.96
CA THR A 95 2.62 6.61 11.13
C THR A 95 1.82 5.33 11.36
N GLN A 96 2.10 4.25 10.64
CA GLN A 96 1.42 2.97 10.81
C GLN A 96 2.21 2.01 11.72
N ASN A 97 1.49 1.38 12.66
CA ASN A 97 1.99 0.19 13.35
C ASN A 97 1.79 -1.08 12.50
N ALA A 98 2.23 -2.24 13.00
CA ALA A 98 2.11 -3.53 12.30
C ALA A 98 0.65 -3.98 12.04
N ASN A 99 -0.31 -3.43 12.78
CA ASN A 99 -1.75 -3.66 12.57
C ASN A 99 -2.37 -2.67 11.56
N ALA A 100 -1.56 -1.81 10.91
CA ALA A 100 -1.99 -0.73 10.04
C ALA A 100 -2.85 0.35 10.75
N GLU A 101 -2.71 0.49 12.07
CA GLU A 101 -3.34 1.54 12.84
C GLU A 101 -2.48 2.81 12.83
N ALA A 102 -3.13 3.98 12.84
CA ALA A 102 -2.45 5.27 12.93
C ALA A 102 -1.96 5.52 14.37
N VAL A 103 -0.66 5.60 14.55
CA VAL A 103 0.01 5.87 15.83
C VAL A 103 0.87 7.13 15.75
N PRO A 104 1.14 7.82 16.87
CA PRO A 104 1.94 9.05 16.86
C PRO A 104 3.33 8.90 16.23
N GLU A 105 3.81 9.97 15.56
CA GLU A 105 5.19 10.11 15.06
C GLU A 105 5.71 11.54 15.34
N LEU A 106 5.26 12.57 14.62
CA LEU A 106 5.58 13.98 14.90
C LEU A 106 4.59 14.64 15.86
N CYS A 107 3.44 14.02 16.13
CA CYS A 107 2.62 14.39 17.28
C CYS A 107 2.91 13.48 18.49
N GLU A 108 2.65 13.98 19.71
CA GLU A 108 2.68 13.18 20.94
C GLU A 108 1.37 12.38 21.11
N SER A 109 0.27 12.96 20.62
CA SER A 109 -1.06 12.37 20.65
C SER A 109 -2.00 13.12 19.70
N TYR A 110 -3.15 12.53 19.42
CA TYR A 110 -4.25 13.21 18.76
C TYR A 110 -5.60 12.81 19.38
N ASP A 111 -6.57 13.71 19.28
CA ASP A 111 -7.94 13.49 19.74
C ASP A 111 -8.89 13.58 18.55
N VAL A 112 -9.86 12.67 18.48
CA VAL A 112 -10.99 12.70 17.55
C VAL A 112 -12.24 13.06 18.34
N SER A 113 -13.03 14.04 17.86
CA SER A 113 -14.30 14.41 18.52
C SER A 113 -15.31 13.26 18.44
N GLU A 114 -16.31 13.25 19.36
CA GLU A 114 -17.35 12.21 19.41
C GLU A 114 -18.15 12.06 18.10
N ASP A 115 -18.27 13.13 17.33
CA ASP A 115 -18.94 13.16 16.02
C ASP A 115 -17.95 12.94 14.85
N ALA A 116 -16.70 12.65 15.16
CA ALA A 116 -15.59 12.44 14.22
C ALA A 116 -15.36 13.58 13.21
N LYS A 117 -15.86 14.79 13.49
CA LYS A 117 -15.73 15.95 12.59
C LYS A 117 -14.54 16.84 12.88
N THR A 118 -13.95 16.72 14.07
CA THR A 118 -12.78 17.50 14.47
C THR A 118 -11.68 16.57 14.95
N ILE A 119 -10.48 16.77 14.40
CA ILE A 119 -9.27 16.07 14.86
C ILE A 119 -8.27 17.12 15.31
N THR A 120 -7.71 16.93 16.50
CA THR A 120 -6.71 17.80 17.10
C THR A 120 -5.43 17.01 17.32
N PHE A 121 -4.31 17.49 16.77
CA PHE A 121 -2.98 16.91 16.95
C PHE A 121 -2.15 17.78 17.89
N TYR A 122 -1.51 17.14 18.87
CA TYR A 122 -0.60 17.77 19.82
C TYR A 122 0.83 17.43 19.41
N LEU A 123 1.59 18.43 18.99
CA LEU A 123 2.90 18.25 18.35
C LEU A 123 3.99 18.00 19.38
N ARG A 124 4.99 17.19 19.02
CA ARG A 124 6.23 17.02 19.77
C ARG A 124 7.01 18.33 19.74
N LYS A 125 7.64 18.68 20.89
CA LYS A 125 8.50 19.85 21.02
C LYS A 125 9.96 19.48 20.77
N GLY A 126 10.74 20.44 20.29
CA GLY A 126 12.15 20.28 20.05
C GLY A 126 12.52 19.43 18.84
N VAL A 127 11.55 19.06 17.99
CA VAL A 127 11.79 18.40 16.70
C VAL A 127 12.46 19.39 15.76
N LYS A 128 13.60 19.01 15.17
CA LYS A 128 14.36 19.88 14.27
C LYS A 128 14.17 19.48 12.82
N PHE A 129 14.04 20.47 11.96
CA PHE A 129 14.21 20.30 10.52
C PHE A 129 15.69 20.23 10.14
N HIS A 130 15.98 19.75 8.93
CA HIS A 130 17.33 19.62 8.38
C HIS A 130 18.09 20.95 8.27
N ASP A 131 17.38 22.08 8.24
CA ASP A 131 17.98 23.44 8.28
C ASP A 131 18.29 23.94 9.69
N GLY A 132 17.98 23.15 10.72
CA GLY A 132 18.19 23.44 12.14
C GLY A 132 17.06 24.21 12.81
N SER A 133 16.02 24.63 12.09
CA SER A 133 14.82 25.25 12.67
C SER A 133 14.00 24.23 13.46
N GLU A 134 13.23 24.68 14.45
CA GLU A 134 12.32 23.83 15.22
C GLU A 134 10.96 23.77 14.52
N MET A 135 10.37 22.56 14.42
CA MET A 135 9.03 22.34 13.89
C MET A 135 7.97 22.99 14.78
N THR A 136 7.08 23.74 14.17
CA THR A 136 5.93 24.38 14.83
C THR A 136 4.63 24.12 14.11
N ALA A 137 3.52 24.54 14.71
CA ALA A 137 2.20 24.44 14.12
C ALA A 137 2.07 25.17 12.77
N ASP A 138 2.85 26.25 12.54
CA ASP A 138 2.84 26.98 11.27
C ASP A 138 3.35 26.10 10.12
N ASP A 139 4.41 25.31 10.36
CA ASP A 139 4.99 24.37 9.40
C ASP A 139 4.04 23.22 9.09
N VAL A 140 3.41 22.67 10.14
CA VAL A 140 2.42 21.59 10.00
C VAL A 140 1.20 22.06 9.23
N VAL A 141 0.66 23.24 9.53
CA VAL A 141 -0.49 23.83 8.80
C VAL A 141 -0.15 24.04 7.33
N ALA A 142 1.02 24.57 7.02
CA ALA A 142 1.45 24.77 5.63
C ALA A 142 1.59 23.43 4.89
N SER A 143 2.27 22.47 5.49
CA SER A 143 2.51 21.12 4.91
C SER A 143 1.21 20.38 4.66
N MET A 144 0.35 20.28 5.68
CA MET A 144 -0.89 19.52 5.59
C MET A 144 -1.89 20.14 4.60
N ASN A 145 -1.98 21.46 4.55
CA ASN A 145 -2.86 22.13 3.59
C ASN A 145 -2.32 22.00 2.15
N ARG A 146 -1.00 22.01 1.96
CA ARG A 146 -0.39 21.73 0.65
C ARG A 146 -0.62 20.28 0.23
N TRP A 147 -0.53 19.33 1.13
CA TRP A 147 -0.84 17.92 0.88
C TRP A 147 -2.31 17.70 0.47
N ILE A 148 -3.27 18.35 1.15
CA ILE A 148 -4.70 18.33 0.79
C ILE A 148 -4.92 18.85 -0.64
N GLU A 149 -4.26 19.93 -1.03
CA GLU A 149 -4.38 20.46 -2.40
C GLU A 149 -3.66 19.58 -3.45
N GLY A 150 -2.62 18.85 -3.05
CA GLY A 150 -1.85 17.97 -3.93
C GLY A 150 -2.59 16.68 -4.30
N PHE A 151 -3.47 16.18 -3.44
CA PHE A 151 -4.17 14.91 -3.64
C PHE A 151 -5.69 15.04 -3.61
N SER A 152 -6.33 14.68 -4.71
CA SER A 152 -7.80 14.71 -4.84
C SER A 152 -8.52 13.83 -3.81
N SER A 153 -7.90 12.73 -3.39
CA SER A 153 -8.39 11.83 -2.35
C SER A 153 -8.42 12.52 -0.98
N ALA A 154 -7.34 13.20 -0.59
CA ALA A 154 -7.29 13.98 0.64
C ALA A 154 -8.34 15.09 0.63
N LYS A 155 -8.42 15.83 -0.49
CA LYS A 155 -9.43 16.88 -0.69
C LYS A 155 -10.85 16.34 -0.64
N SER A 156 -11.13 15.18 -1.23
CA SER A 156 -12.44 14.53 -1.17
C SER A 156 -12.82 14.12 0.25
N THR A 157 -11.83 13.66 1.05
CA THR A 157 -12.05 13.22 2.41
C THR A 157 -12.36 14.38 3.36
N VAL A 158 -11.72 15.54 3.19
CA VAL A 158 -11.88 16.65 4.12
C VAL A 158 -12.80 17.77 3.58
N GLY A 159 -13.17 17.72 2.29
CA GLY A 159 -13.94 18.80 1.64
C GLY A 159 -13.20 20.13 1.65
N ASP A 160 -13.89 21.18 2.08
CA ASP A 160 -13.33 22.52 2.19
C ASP A 160 -12.56 22.76 3.50
N ALA A 161 -12.54 21.76 4.41
CA ALA A 161 -11.82 21.87 5.68
C ALA A 161 -10.31 22.00 5.47
N ARG A 162 -9.67 22.76 6.36
CA ARG A 162 -8.22 22.97 6.36
C ARG A 162 -7.68 22.86 7.77
N PHE A 163 -6.40 22.48 7.86
CA PHE A 163 -5.68 22.53 9.11
C PHE A 163 -5.53 23.97 9.58
N GLU A 164 -5.74 24.19 10.87
CA GLU A 164 -5.65 25.46 11.55
C GLU A 164 -4.73 25.36 12.76
N LYS A 165 -3.95 26.40 12.98
CA LYS A 165 -3.15 26.57 14.19
C LYS A 165 -4.05 26.90 15.37
N VAL A 166 -3.89 26.17 16.49
CA VAL A 166 -4.51 26.51 17.79
C VAL A 166 -3.51 27.25 18.67
N ASP A 167 -2.30 26.73 18.78
CA ASP A 167 -1.13 27.36 19.39
C ASP A 167 0.14 26.83 18.70
N ASP A 168 1.34 27.15 19.22
CA ASP A 168 2.60 26.80 18.55
C ASP A 168 2.84 25.29 18.43
N TYR A 169 2.17 24.47 19.23
CA TYR A 169 2.31 23.01 19.24
C TYR A 169 0.98 22.26 19.18
N THR A 170 -0.07 22.94 18.72
CA THR A 170 -1.40 22.33 18.56
C THR A 170 -2.00 22.76 17.23
N VAL A 171 -2.39 21.78 16.42
CA VAL A 171 -3.13 22.00 15.17
C VAL A 171 -4.43 21.22 15.20
N LYS A 172 -5.44 21.70 14.49
CA LYS A 172 -6.71 21.01 14.33
C LYS A 172 -7.23 21.12 12.91
N ILE A 173 -8.11 20.19 12.54
CA ILE A 173 -8.95 20.27 11.34
C ILE A 173 -10.40 20.00 11.75
N THR A 174 -11.35 20.77 11.19
CA THR A 174 -12.79 20.58 11.44
C THR A 174 -13.55 20.59 10.12
N ALA A 175 -14.27 19.51 9.84
CA ALA A 175 -15.12 19.33 8.65
C ALA A 175 -16.61 19.38 9.04
N ASP A 176 -17.49 19.45 8.06
CA ASP A 176 -18.94 19.37 8.22
C ASP A 176 -19.49 17.93 8.25
N HIS A 177 -18.63 16.95 7.94
CA HIS A 177 -18.89 15.51 7.95
C HIS A 177 -17.82 14.76 8.73
N SER A 178 -17.96 13.44 8.91
CA SER A 178 -16.96 12.60 9.58
C SER A 178 -15.66 12.59 8.77
N ILE A 179 -14.54 12.80 9.45
CA ILE A 179 -13.17 12.64 8.92
C ILE A 179 -12.40 11.61 9.76
N LEU A 180 -13.12 10.62 10.31
CA LEU A 180 -12.56 9.56 11.16
C LEU A 180 -11.33 8.89 10.55
N LEU A 181 -11.35 8.64 9.24
CA LEU A 181 -10.30 7.90 8.53
C LEU A 181 -9.06 8.76 8.19
N LEU A 182 -9.10 10.07 8.41
CA LEU A 182 -8.02 10.98 8.07
C LEU A 182 -6.68 10.62 8.77
N PRO A 183 -6.61 10.25 10.06
CA PRO A 183 -5.35 9.82 10.67
C PRO A 183 -4.74 8.60 9.96
N SER A 184 -5.54 7.60 9.59
CA SER A 184 -5.07 6.43 8.84
C SER A 184 -4.58 6.80 7.43
N MET A 185 -5.20 7.80 6.78
CA MET A 185 -4.71 8.32 5.49
C MET A 185 -3.37 9.04 5.63
N ILE A 186 -3.21 9.87 6.67
CA ILE A 186 -1.96 10.57 6.98
C ILE A 186 -0.84 9.56 7.28
N ALA A 187 -1.14 8.51 8.05
CA ALA A 187 -0.18 7.48 8.42
C ALA A 187 0.31 6.64 7.23
N GLY A 188 -0.53 6.47 6.20
CA GLY A 188 -0.25 5.60 5.06
C GLY A 188 0.87 6.08 4.16
N ALA A 189 1.48 5.14 3.40
CA ALA A 189 2.54 5.44 2.44
C ALA A 189 2.04 5.77 1.03
N ALA A 190 0.77 5.53 0.71
CA ALA A 190 0.28 5.70 -0.67
C ALA A 190 0.37 7.16 -1.15
N GLN A 191 0.10 8.10 -0.26
CA GLN A 191 0.14 9.55 -0.50
C GLN A 191 0.71 10.23 0.76
N PRO A 192 2.03 10.17 0.99
CA PRO A 192 2.61 10.58 2.26
C PRO A 192 2.30 12.04 2.61
N ALA A 193 1.75 12.26 3.79
CA ALA A 193 1.46 13.58 4.34
C ALA A 193 2.73 14.16 5.01
N ALA A 194 3.75 14.36 4.20
CA ALA A 194 5.09 14.77 4.61
C ALA A 194 5.08 16.13 5.31
N ILE A 195 5.76 16.26 6.45
CA ILE A 195 5.92 17.53 7.15
C ILE A 195 7.24 18.19 6.74
N THR A 196 7.14 19.43 6.27
CA THR A 196 8.27 20.27 5.85
C THR A 196 8.12 21.69 6.42
N THR A 197 9.10 22.55 6.24
CA THR A 197 9.00 23.95 6.67
C THR A 197 7.97 24.72 5.83
N ALA A 198 7.28 25.67 6.44
CA ALA A 198 6.34 26.54 5.72
C ALA A 198 7.04 27.26 4.53
N ALA A 199 8.31 27.62 4.70
CA ALA A 199 9.11 28.25 3.66
C ALA A 199 9.40 27.31 2.46
N ALA A 200 9.61 26.01 2.71
CA ALA A 200 9.80 25.02 1.63
C ALA A 200 8.50 24.77 0.84
N CYS A 201 7.35 24.82 1.52
CA CYS A 201 6.04 24.71 0.86
C CYS A 201 5.79 25.78 -0.21
N GLU A 202 6.42 26.95 -0.10
CA GLU A 202 6.26 28.07 -1.03
C GLU A 202 7.24 28.01 -2.22
N LYS A 203 8.25 27.14 -2.16
CA LYS A 203 9.29 27.04 -3.21
C LYS A 203 8.98 25.91 -4.18
N GLU A 204 8.43 26.31 -5.33
CA GLU A 204 8.05 25.38 -6.38
C GLU A 204 8.81 25.69 -7.69
N ASP A 205 9.06 24.63 -8.48
CA ASP A 205 9.55 24.75 -9.85
C ASP A 205 8.42 25.18 -10.82
N SER A 206 8.74 25.27 -12.11
CA SER A 206 7.76 25.63 -13.17
C SER A 206 6.61 24.62 -13.33
N ASN A 207 6.74 23.42 -12.81
CA ASN A 207 5.73 22.36 -12.81
C ASN A 207 4.93 22.32 -11.51
N GLY A 208 5.27 23.17 -10.54
CA GLY A 208 4.64 23.25 -9.23
C GLY A 208 5.12 22.20 -8.24
N PHE A 209 6.26 21.53 -8.51
CA PHE A 209 6.89 20.64 -7.54
C PHE A 209 7.80 21.41 -6.59
N MET A 210 7.80 21.01 -5.32
CA MET A 210 8.70 21.54 -4.29
C MET A 210 10.16 21.29 -4.70
N THR A 211 11.01 22.28 -4.45
CA THR A 211 12.44 22.22 -4.79
C THR A 211 13.35 22.12 -3.57
N ASP A 212 12.87 22.48 -2.37
CA ASP A 212 13.60 22.39 -1.13
C ASP A 212 13.11 21.15 -0.35
N TYR A 213 13.93 20.10 -0.34
CA TYR A 213 13.60 18.82 0.32
C TYR A 213 14.06 18.84 1.79
N ILE A 214 13.43 19.70 2.60
CA ILE A 214 13.73 19.88 4.02
C ILE A 214 12.70 19.12 4.84
N GLY A 215 13.13 18.14 5.62
CA GLY A 215 12.26 17.32 6.47
C GLY A 215 12.78 17.26 7.90
N THR A 216 12.19 16.39 8.70
CA THR A 216 12.54 16.11 10.10
C THR A 216 13.20 14.76 10.26
N GLY A 217 13.27 13.95 9.19
CA GLY A 217 13.69 12.57 9.21
C GLY A 217 15.19 12.35 9.51
N PRO A 218 15.59 11.07 9.70
CA PRO A 218 16.95 10.72 10.08
C PRO A 218 18.00 10.95 8.99
N TYR A 219 17.58 11.17 7.76
CA TYR A 219 18.43 11.53 6.63
C TYR A 219 17.96 12.82 5.99
N LYS A 220 18.89 13.61 5.48
CA LYS A 220 18.64 14.83 4.71
C LYS A 220 19.02 14.61 3.26
N PHE A 221 18.28 15.23 2.34
CA PHE A 221 18.62 15.27 0.93
C PHE A 221 19.99 15.96 0.74
N SER A 222 20.88 15.31 -0.03
CA SER A 222 22.21 15.83 -0.35
C SER A 222 22.32 16.18 -1.83
N GLU A 223 22.07 15.23 -2.73
CA GLU A 223 22.29 15.42 -4.16
C GLU A 223 21.34 14.56 -5.00
N TRP A 224 20.98 15.06 -6.16
CA TRP A 224 20.30 14.31 -7.22
C TRP A 224 20.98 14.57 -8.56
N VAL A 225 21.63 13.54 -9.09
CA VAL A 225 22.18 13.56 -10.45
C VAL A 225 21.24 12.77 -11.36
N GLN A 226 20.61 13.48 -12.32
CA GLN A 226 19.60 12.94 -13.23
C GLN A 226 20.11 11.68 -13.94
N ASP A 227 19.27 10.63 -13.95
CA ASP A 227 19.54 9.32 -14.57
C ASP A 227 20.76 8.57 -13.98
N GLN A 228 21.30 9.01 -12.85
CA GLN A 228 22.43 8.38 -12.19
C GLN A 228 22.09 7.98 -10.75
N TYR A 229 21.87 8.94 -9.83
CA TYR A 229 21.57 8.62 -8.44
C TYR A 229 20.86 9.73 -7.70
N VAL A 230 20.27 9.36 -6.56
CA VAL A 230 19.83 10.27 -5.48
C VAL A 230 20.60 9.91 -4.21
N LYS A 231 21.20 10.90 -3.56
CA LYS A 231 22.00 10.73 -2.35
C LYS A 231 21.35 11.41 -1.15
N LEU A 232 21.27 10.66 -0.05
CA LEU A 232 20.82 11.14 1.25
C LEU A 232 21.95 10.98 2.27
N GLU A 233 22.13 11.99 3.15
CA GLU A 233 23.12 11.99 4.22
C GLU A 233 22.44 11.96 5.57
N ARG A 234 23.02 11.23 6.55
CA ARG A 234 22.51 11.17 7.91
C ARG A 234 22.41 12.57 8.52
N PHE A 235 21.32 12.81 9.22
CA PHE A 235 21.09 14.03 9.99
C PHE A 235 21.45 13.79 11.46
N ASP A 236 22.65 14.21 11.88
CA ASP A 236 23.17 13.94 13.22
C ASP A 236 22.38 14.66 14.35
N ASP A 237 21.62 15.73 14.02
CA ASP A 237 20.72 16.43 14.96
C ASP A 237 19.29 15.86 14.99
N TYR A 238 19.06 14.70 14.36
CA TYR A 238 17.76 14.02 14.33
C TYR A 238 17.22 13.75 15.73
N VAL A 239 15.91 13.97 15.93
CA VAL A 239 15.20 13.76 17.20
C VAL A 239 14.25 12.57 17.06
N PRO A 240 14.72 11.34 17.32
CA PRO A 240 13.91 10.13 17.08
C PRO A 240 12.66 10.09 17.95
N TYR A 241 11.63 9.37 17.43
CA TYR A 241 10.46 8.95 18.18
C TYR A 241 10.64 7.51 18.68
N GLY A 242 9.95 7.17 19.77
CA GLY A 242 10.02 5.82 20.35
C GLY A 242 11.20 5.61 21.29
N THR A 243 11.33 4.40 21.78
CA THR A 243 12.33 4.01 22.77
C THR A 243 13.48 3.29 22.08
N LYS A 244 14.68 3.77 22.32
CA LYS A 244 15.90 3.13 21.83
C LYS A 244 16.01 1.69 22.32
N GLY A 245 16.27 0.76 21.40
CA GLY A 245 16.45 -0.67 21.71
C GLY A 245 15.14 -1.47 21.72
N GLU A 246 13.98 -0.81 21.59
CA GLU A 246 12.72 -1.51 21.34
C GLU A 246 12.58 -1.84 19.85
N PRO A 247 11.98 -3.00 19.49
CA PRO A 247 11.75 -3.36 18.11
C PRO A 247 10.78 -2.36 17.45
N MET A 248 10.90 -2.21 16.13
CA MET A 248 9.92 -1.46 15.34
C MET A 248 8.56 -2.17 15.39
N ASP A 249 7.50 -1.37 15.43
CA ASP A 249 6.11 -1.83 15.29
C ASP A 249 5.56 -1.26 13.96
N GLY A 250 5.65 -2.02 12.88
CA GLY A 250 5.43 -1.51 11.53
C GLY A 250 6.45 -0.45 11.17
N TRP A 251 6.00 0.78 10.90
CA TRP A 251 6.88 1.94 10.69
C TRP A 251 7.12 2.75 11.97
N ALA A 252 6.38 2.46 13.03
CA ALA A 252 6.54 3.15 14.30
C ALA A 252 7.75 2.62 15.07
N GLY A 253 8.50 3.52 15.71
CA GLY A 253 9.63 3.15 16.56
C GLY A 253 10.85 4.03 16.38
N TYR A 254 11.94 3.60 17.02
CA TYR A 254 13.18 4.35 17.04
C TYR A 254 13.97 4.18 15.74
N LYS A 255 14.24 5.30 15.04
CA LYS A 255 15.05 5.35 13.82
C LYS A 255 16.47 5.74 14.18
N ALA A 256 17.43 4.80 14.04
CA ALA A 256 18.80 4.95 14.51
C ALA A 256 19.77 5.56 13.49
N ALA A 257 19.47 5.42 12.19
CA ALA A 257 20.30 5.85 11.06
C ALA A 257 21.79 5.44 11.21
N PRO A 258 22.12 4.13 11.28
CA PRO A 258 23.49 3.67 11.53
C PRO A 258 24.44 4.01 10.38
N THR A 259 23.99 3.93 9.14
CA THR A 259 24.74 4.27 7.93
C THR A 259 24.78 5.77 7.72
N LYS A 260 25.91 6.32 7.24
CA LYS A 260 26.04 7.77 7.02
C LYS A 260 25.39 8.25 5.72
N VAL A 261 25.44 7.42 4.67
CA VAL A 261 24.98 7.78 3.33
C VAL A 261 24.11 6.67 2.76
N LEU A 262 22.97 7.05 2.21
CA LEU A 262 22.14 6.20 1.36
C LEU A 262 22.23 6.73 -0.07
N GLU A 263 22.73 5.92 -1.01
CA GLU A 263 22.79 6.27 -2.42
C GLU A 263 21.85 5.37 -3.20
N PHE A 264 20.85 5.98 -3.86
CA PHE A 264 19.89 5.28 -4.72
C PHE A 264 20.37 5.36 -6.16
N ASP A 265 21.01 4.30 -6.63
CA ASP A 265 21.55 4.19 -7.98
C ASP A 265 20.46 3.87 -9.01
N ILE A 266 20.36 4.65 -10.10
CA ILE A 266 19.40 4.41 -11.18
C ILE A 266 19.98 3.39 -12.15
N VAL A 267 19.51 2.15 -12.09
CA VAL A 267 20.00 1.02 -12.87
C VAL A 267 18.83 0.31 -13.54
N PRO A 268 18.41 0.71 -14.75
CA PRO A 268 17.21 0.18 -15.40
C PRO A 268 17.25 -1.32 -15.67
N GLU A 269 18.43 -1.83 -16.10
CA GLU A 269 18.57 -3.22 -16.51
C GLU A 269 18.71 -4.16 -15.31
N GLU A 270 17.78 -5.10 -15.16
CA GLU A 270 17.76 -6.05 -14.05
C GLU A 270 19.04 -6.89 -13.96
N THR A 271 19.51 -7.43 -15.09
CA THR A 271 20.74 -8.22 -15.14
C THR A 271 21.95 -7.46 -14.60
N THR A 272 21.97 -6.13 -14.76
CA THR A 272 23.02 -5.26 -14.19
C THR A 272 22.84 -5.12 -12.69
N ARG A 273 21.60 -4.95 -12.19
CA ARG A 273 21.33 -4.88 -10.74
C ARG A 273 21.73 -6.19 -10.07
N VAL A 274 21.31 -7.32 -10.62
CA VAL A 274 21.61 -8.64 -10.04
C VAL A 274 23.12 -8.94 -10.07
N ALA A 275 23.82 -8.64 -11.18
CA ALA A 275 25.27 -8.79 -11.24
C ALA A 275 26.00 -7.84 -10.27
N GLY A 276 25.48 -6.65 -10.05
CA GLY A 276 26.01 -5.69 -9.09
C GLY A 276 25.82 -6.15 -7.64
N LEU A 277 24.71 -6.82 -7.30
CA LEU A 277 24.52 -7.46 -6.00
C LEU A 277 25.51 -8.61 -5.79
N GLU A 278 25.68 -9.48 -6.79
CA GLU A 278 26.64 -10.62 -6.74
C GLU A 278 28.09 -10.17 -6.53
N THR A 279 28.44 -9.01 -7.07
CA THR A 279 29.80 -8.42 -6.96
C THR A 279 29.94 -7.41 -5.84
N GLU A 280 28.93 -7.26 -4.98
CA GLU A 280 28.90 -6.32 -3.87
C GLU A 280 29.04 -4.83 -4.30
N GLN A 281 28.74 -4.51 -5.57
CA GLN A 281 28.63 -3.15 -6.05
C GLN A 281 27.38 -2.48 -5.49
N TYR A 282 26.27 -3.23 -5.38
CA TYR A 282 25.02 -2.80 -4.76
C TYR A 282 24.75 -3.66 -3.54
N ASP A 283 24.30 -3.04 -2.48
CA ASP A 283 23.94 -3.71 -1.23
C ASP A 283 22.50 -4.20 -1.24
N ILE A 284 21.62 -3.46 -1.96
CA ILE A 284 20.19 -3.72 -2.09
C ILE A 284 19.77 -3.49 -3.53
N ILE A 285 18.94 -4.38 -4.07
CA ILE A 285 18.38 -4.23 -5.41
C ILE A 285 16.85 -4.35 -5.38
N TYR A 286 16.20 -3.54 -6.20
CA TYR A 286 14.76 -3.55 -6.43
C TYR A 286 14.40 -4.35 -7.68
N SER A 287 13.15 -4.84 -7.72
CA SER A 287 12.53 -5.40 -8.93
C SER A 287 13.30 -6.59 -9.51
N VAL A 288 13.45 -7.66 -8.71
CA VAL A 288 13.87 -8.97 -9.20
C VAL A 288 12.66 -9.63 -9.86
N GLN A 289 12.79 -10.06 -11.12
CA GLN A 289 11.71 -10.77 -11.82
C GLN A 289 11.47 -12.15 -11.21
N ASN A 290 10.21 -12.62 -11.23
CA ASN A 290 9.83 -13.89 -10.62
C ASN A 290 10.67 -15.06 -11.14
N ASP A 291 10.96 -15.09 -12.44
CA ASP A 291 11.77 -16.13 -13.08
C ASP A 291 13.23 -16.14 -12.59
N ASP A 292 13.75 -15.02 -12.13
CA ASP A 292 15.11 -14.86 -11.62
C ASP A 292 15.23 -15.11 -10.09
N VAL A 293 14.12 -15.11 -9.36
CA VAL A 293 14.11 -15.32 -7.90
C VAL A 293 14.88 -16.59 -7.49
N PRO A 294 14.65 -17.79 -8.08
CA PRO A 294 15.38 -18.99 -7.67
C PRO A 294 16.90 -18.90 -7.91
N ARG A 295 17.32 -18.14 -8.92
CA ARG A 295 18.75 -17.92 -9.20
C ARG A 295 19.36 -16.98 -8.17
N VAL A 296 18.65 -15.91 -7.80
CA VAL A 296 19.13 -14.91 -6.84
C VAL A 296 19.15 -15.49 -5.42
N GLU A 297 18.16 -16.29 -5.03
CA GLU A 297 18.14 -17.03 -3.76
C GLU A 297 19.29 -18.05 -3.64
N GLY A 298 19.77 -18.56 -4.77
CA GLY A 298 20.90 -19.48 -4.82
C GLY A 298 22.28 -18.81 -4.73
N MET A 299 22.36 -17.49 -4.64
CA MET A 299 23.62 -16.75 -4.48
C MET A 299 24.11 -16.83 -3.03
N ASP A 300 25.43 -16.82 -2.85
CA ASP A 300 26.04 -16.72 -1.53
C ASP A 300 25.75 -15.33 -0.92
N ASN A 301 25.40 -15.29 0.35
CA ASN A 301 25.20 -14.06 1.11
C ASN A 301 24.13 -13.11 0.56
N VAL A 302 23.05 -13.64 -0.04
CA VAL A 302 21.92 -12.87 -0.56
C VAL A 302 20.63 -13.32 0.12
N THR A 303 19.81 -12.37 0.51
CA THR A 303 18.43 -12.57 0.99
C THR A 303 17.47 -12.02 -0.07
N VAL A 304 16.49 -12.84 -0.46
CA VAL A 304 15.36 -12.40 -1.29
C VAL A 304 14.13 -12.22 -0.40
N HIS A 305 13.36 -11.19 -0.66
CA HIS A 305 12.12 -10.89 0.05
C HIS A 305 11.02 -10.50 -0.93
N SER A 306 9.89 -11.16 -0.80
CA SER A 306 8.73 -11.01 -1.65
C SER A 306 7.60 -10.35 -0.86
N LEU A 307 6.97 -9.31 -1.44
CA LEU A 307 5.89 -8.56 -0.82
C LEU A 307 4.72 -8.41 -1.79
N GLN A 308 3.49 -8.45 -1.28
CA GLN A 308 2.34 -7.97 -2.04
C GLN A 308 2.55 -6.50 -2.42
N ALA A 309 2.48 -6.18 -3.72
CA ALA A 309 2.72 -4.83 -4.23
C ALA A 309 1.44 -4.12 -4.72
N GLY A 310 0.36 -4.86 -4.91
CA GLY A 310 -0.94 -4.32 -5.29
C GLY A 310 -1.90 -5.38 -5.80
N THR A 311 -3.11 -4.94 -6.10
CA THR A 311 -4.23 -5.79 -6.53
C THR A 311 -4.33 -5.86 -8.04
N ILE A 312 -4.46 -7.05 -8.61
CA ILE A 312 -4.81 -7.29 -10.02
C ILE A 312 -6.33 -7.24 -10.14
N ALA A 313 -6.85 -6.33 -10.95
CA ALA A 313 -8.27 -6.02 -11.02
C ALA A 313 -8.85 -6.16 -12.42
N LEU A 314 -10.00 -6.86 -12.52
CA LEU A 314 -10.79 -7.03 -13.72
C LEU A 314 -12.05 -6.16 -13.58
N VAL A 315 -12.02 -4.94 -14.10
CA VAL A 315 -13.04 -3.92 -13.86
C VAL A 315 -14.13 -3.97 -14.92
N PHE A 316 -15.37 -4.23 -14.50
CA PHE A 316 -16.52 -4.31 -15.39
C PHE A 316 -17.07 -2.93 -15.78
N ASN A 317 -17.64 -2.85 -16.97
CA ASN A 317 -18.43 -1.72 -17.46
C ASN A 317 -19.90 -1.87 -17.04
N HIS A 318 -20.33 -1.07 -16.05
CA HIS A 318 -21.72 -1.10 -15.57
C HIS A 318 -22.68 -0.21 -16.38
N LYS A 319 -22.14 0.65 -17.27
CA LYS A 319 -22.94 1.58 -18.08
C LYS A 319 -23.45 0.98 -19.37
N LYS A 320 -22.68 0.09 -20.00
CA LYS A 320 -22.93 -0.32 -21.38
C LYS A 320 -22.41 -1.73 -21.65
N GLY A 321 -22.93 -2.34 -22.73
CA GLY A 321 -22.52 -3.67 -23.17
C GLY A 321 -23.11 -4.79 -22.30
N ILE A 322 -22.62 -6.00 -22.54
CA ILE A 322 -23.15 -7.19 -21.87
C ILE A 322 -22.79 -7.22 -20.38
N ALA A 323 -21.66 -6.64 -19.99
CA ALA A 323 -21.22 -6.57 -18.60
C ALA A 323 -22.08 -5.64 -17.72
N ALA A 324 -22.92 -4.77 -18.30
CA ALA A 324 -23.91 -4.02 -17.54
C ALA A 324 -24.95 -4.93 -16.84
N ASN A 325 -25.14 -6.16 -17.34
CA ASN A 325 -26.04 -7.15 -16.74
C ASN A 325 -25.34 -7.90 -15.60
N GLN A 326 -25.92 -7.87 -14.42
CA GLN A 326 -25.34 -8.53 -13.23
C GLN A 326 -25.15 -10.03 -13.44
N TYR A 327 -26.15 -10.74 -14.04
CA TYR A 327 -26.03 -12.18 -14.28
C TYR A 327 -24.80 -12.53 -15.12
N PHE A 328 -24.42 -11.66 -16.07
CA PHE A 328 -23.24 -11.88 -16.91
C PHE A 328 -21.94 -11.75 -16.10
N ARG A 329 -21.83 -10.70 -15.28
CA ARG A 329 -20.68 -10.55 -14.37
C ARG A 329 -20.56 -11.72 -13.41
N THR A 330 -21.71 -12.17 -12.87
CA THR A 330 -21.76 -13.36 -11.99
C THR A 330 -21.29 -14.62 -12.72
N ALA A 331 -21.72 -14.84 -13.97
CA ALA A 331 -21.27 -15.99 -14.75
C ALA A 331 -19.76 -15.94 -15.02
N VAL A 332 -19.23 -14.79 -15.41
CA VAL A 332 -17.77 -14.58 -15.60
C VAL A 332 -17.01 -14.88 -14.30
N ASN A 333 -17.42 -14.29 -13.18
CA ASN A 333 -16.76 -14.50 -11.89
C ASN A 333 -16.82 -15.96 -11.42
N THR A 334 -17.95 -16.64 -11.66
CA THR A 334 -18.15 -18.04 -11.25
C THR A 334 -17.31 -19.01 -12.08
N GLY A 335 -17.16 -18.73 -13.38
CA GLY A 335 -16.54 -19.66 -14.33
C GLY A 335 -15.03 -19.61 -14.41
N LEU A 336 -14.40 -18.46 -14.05
CA LEU A 336 -12.96 -18.28 -14.17
C LEU A 336 -12.20 -18.95 -13.02
N ASP A 337 -11.02 -19.50 -13.33
CA ASP A 337 -10.03 -19.98 -12.38
C ASP A 337 -8.88 -18.97 -12.27
N MET A 338 -8.91 -18.11 -11.24
CA MET A 338 -7.88 -17.07 -11.04
C MET A 338 -6.50 -17.67 -10.76
N ASP A 339 -6.42 -18.87 -10.19
CA ASP A 339 -5.17 -19.56 -9.92
C ASP A 339 -4.50 -20.02 -11.22
N GLU A 340 -5.29 -20.65 -12.13
CA GLU A 340 -4.77 -21.06 -13.45
C GLU A 340 -4.36 -19.83 -14.28
N ILE A 341 -5.19 -18.80 -14.32
CA ILE A 341 -4.91 -17.54 -15.03
C ILE A 341 -3.63 -16.87 -14.51
N LEU A 342 -3.50 -16.69 -13.19
CA LEU A 342 -2.37 -15.97 -12.63
C LEU A 342 -1.09 -16.80 -12.65
N THR A 343 -1.17 -18.15 -12.49
CA THR A 343 -0.02 -19.04 -12.68
C THR A 343 0.53 -18.94 -14.11
N ALA A 344 -0.35 -18.89 -15.10
CA ALA A 344 0.07 -18.76 -16.50
C ALA A 344 0.77 -17.39 -16.79
N CYS A 345 0.44 -16.35 -16.03
CA CYS A 345 0.93 -14.99 -16.27
C CYS A 345 2.13 -14.60 -15.42
N TYR A 346 2.18 -15.05 -14.17
CA TYR A 346 3.19 -14.63 -13.19
C TYR A 346 4.11 -15.76 -12.71
N GLY A 347 3.79 -17.03 -13.03
CA GLY A 347 4.47 -18.20 -12.48
C GLY A 347 4.12 -18.46 -11.00
N GLU A 348 4.58 -19.61 -10.48
CA GLU A 348 4.45 -19.93 -9.05
C GLU A 348 5.21 -18.90 -8.21
N GLY A 349 4.58 -18.38 -7.14
CA GLY A 349 5.17 -17.38 -6.25
C GLY A 349 5.14 -15.94 -6.75
N GLY A 350 4.71 -15.70 -8.00
CA GLY A 350 4.60 -14.35 -8.56
C GLY A 350 3.27 -13.63 -8.24
N TYR A 351 2.34 -14.31 -7.55
CA TYR A 351 1.06 -13.79 -7.14
C TYR A 351 0.58 -14.46 -5.85
N GLU A 352 -0.40 -13.85 -5.21
CA GLU A 352 -1.17 -14.42 -4.11
C GLU A 352 -2.66 -14.27 -4.38
N LEU A 353 -3.41 -15.33 -4.14
CA LEU A 353 -4.88 -15.28 -4.18
C LEU A 353 -5.41 -14.64 -2.89
N GLY A 354 -6.49 -13.86 -2.99
CA GLY A 354 -7.11 -13.26 -1.84
C GLY A 354 -8.45 -12.61 -2.17
N SER A 355 -9.48 -12.92 -1.38
CA SER A 355 -10.84 -12.38 -1.57
C SER A 355 -10.99 -10.95 -1.06
N CYS A 356 -10.10 -10.47 -0.21
CA CYS A 356 -10.19 -9.14 0.34
C CYS A 356 -9.82 -8.08 -0.71
N TYR A 357 -10.64 -7.04 -0.82
CA TYR A 357 -10.33 -5.89 -1.66
C TYR A 357 -9.24 -4.99 -1.05
N MET A 358 -8.87 -5.19 0.23
CA MET A 358 -7.71 -4.56 0.86
C MET A 358 -6.53 -5.52 0.86
N ASP A 359 -5.33 -4.96 0.84
CA ASP A 359 -4.09 -5.73 0.81
C ASP A 359 -3.75 -6.27 2.22
N ALA A 360 -3.00 -7.37 2.30
CA ALA A 360 -2.66 -8.05 3.57
C ALA A 360 -1.95 -7.12 4.58
N ALA A 361 -1.13 -6.19 4.10
CA ALA A 361 -0.45 -5.20 4.94
C ALA A 361 -1.42 -4.25 5.67
N GLN A 362 -2.69 -4.18 5.23
CA GLN A 362 -3.74 -3.39 5.90
C GLN A 362 -4.56 -4.31 6.85
N ALA A 363 -3.88 -4.92 7.81
CA ALA A 363 -4.42 -5.99 8.67
C ALA A 363 -5.76 -5.62 9.34
N PHE A 364 -5.92 -4.37 9.79
CA PHE A 364 -7.19 -3.90 10.37
C PHE A 364 -8.38 -4.04 9.40
N TRP A 365 -8.16 -3.76 8.10
CA TRP A 365 -9.21 -3.80 7.08
C TRP A 365 -9.38 -5.17 6.43
N ASN A 366 -8.48 -6.11 6.70
CA ASN A 366 -8.56 -7.44 6.10
C ASN A 366 -9.78 -8.21 6.61
N THR A 367 -10.51 -8.88 5.71
CA THR A 367 -11.74 -9.62 6.01
C THR A 367 -12.01 -10.66 4.91
N ASP A 368 -12.66 -11.74 5.28
CA ASP A 368 -13.13 -12.81 4.37
C ASP A 368 -14.62 -12.66 4.00
N ALA A 369 -15.26 -11.54 4.35
CA ALA A 369 -16.66 -11.29 4.06
C ALA A 369 -16.97 -11.40 2.55
N GLY A 370 -17.89 -12.27 2.16
CA GLY A 370 -18.25 -12.55 0.78
C GLY A 370 -17.28 -13.48 0.02
N SER A 371 -16.29 -14.06 0.70
CA SER A 371 -15.27 -14.93 0.10
C SER A 371 -15.83 -16.19 -0.59
N GLU A 372 -17.03 -16.61 -0.23
CA GLU A 372 -17.75 -17.72 -0.89
C GLU A 372 -18.05 -17.45 -2.37
N ASN A 373 -18.01 -16.19 -2.79
CA ASN A 373 -18.18 -15.78 -4.18
C ASN A 373 -16.84 -15.55 -4.91
N TYR A 374 -15.73 -15.67 -4.21
CA TYR A 374 -14.39 -15.53 -4.80
C TYR A 374 -13.92 -16.83 -5.43
N ASN A 375 -13.37 -16.75 -6.65
CA ASN A 375 -12.67 -17.85 -7.35
C ASN A 375 -13.37 -19.21 -7.24
N GLN A 376 -14.69 -19.25 -7.59
CA GLN A 376 -15.53 -20.44 -7.43
C GLN A 376 -15.09 -21.60 -8.34
N LYS A 377 -14.47 -21.32 -9.49
CA LYS A 377 -13.95 -22.31 -10.45
C LYS A 377 -15.03 -23.29 -10.93
N ASP A 378 -16.24 -22.79 -11.20
CA ASP A 378 -17.38 -23.60 -11.58
C ASP A 378 -17.93 -23.24 -12.97
N PRO A 379 -17.26 -23.71 -14.05
CA PRO A 379 -17.66 -23.41 -15.42
C PRO A 379 -19.05 -23.99 -15.79
N GLU A 380 -19.49 -25.06 -15.15
CA GLU A 380 -20.83 -25.63 -15.43
C GLU A 380 -21.93 -24.75 -14.85
N LYS A 381 -21.75 -24.26 -13.62
CA LYS A 381 -22.67 -23.29 -13.02
C LYS A 381 -22.66 -21.96 -13.79
N ALA A 382 -21.52 -21.52 -14.31
CA ALA A 382 -21.45 -20.34 -15.17
C ALA A 382 -22.30 -20.51 -16.45
N LYS A 383 -22.24 -21.67 -17.13
CA LYS A 383 -23.08 -22.00 -18.29
C LYS A 383 -24.58 -22.02 -17.93
N GLU A 384 -24.94 -22.57 -16.77
CA GLU A 384 -26.32 -22.56 -16.29
C GLU A 384 -26.83 -21.13 -16.09
N ILE A 385 -26.05 -20.26 -15.44
CA ILE A 385 -26.39 -18.83 -15.23
C ILE A 385 -26.64 -18.15 -16.59
N LEU A 386 -25.74 -18.35 -17.56
CA LEU A 386 -25.86 -17.77 -18.90
C LEU A 386 -27.15 -18.25 -19.61
N ALA A 387 -27.40 -19.54 -19.56
CA ALA A 387 -28.57 -20.15 -20.23
C ALA A 387 -29.91 -19.71 -19.61
N GLU A 388 -29.99 -19.67 -18.28
CA GLU A 388 -31.20 -19.24 -17.54
C GLU A 388 -31.57 -17.78 -17.81
N ASN A 389 -30.56 -16.92 -18.08
CA ASN A 389 -30.77 -15.51 -18.38
C ASN A 389 -30.80 -15.18 -19.87
N GLY A 390 -30.83 -16.22 -20.73
CA GLY A 390 -31.04 -16.07 -22.17
C GLY A 390 -29.84 -15.43 -22.90
N TYR A 391 -28.63 -15.65 -22.42
CA TYR A 391 -27.42 -15.24 -23.15
C TYR A 391 -27.36 -15.92 -24.50
N ASN A 392 -27.09 -15.17 -25.56
CA ASN A 392 -27.19 -15.63 -26.94
C ASN A 392 -25.89 -15.53 -27.73
N GLY A 393 -24.73 -15.37 -27.03
CA GLY A 393 -23.41 -15.34 -27.64
C GLY A 393 -22.94 -13.93 -28.05
N GLU A 394 -23.36 -12.89 -27.33
CA GLU A 394 -22.78 -11.55 -27.50
C GLU A 394 -21.29 -11.59 -27.18
N THR A 395 -20.50 -10.89 -28.02
CA THR A 395 -19.04 -10.80 -27.84
C THR A 395 -18.68 -9.93 -26.63
N PHE A 396 -17.84 -10.48 -25.75
CA PHE A 396 -17.31 -9.79 -24.57
C PHE A 396 -15.99 -9.07 -24.90
N LYS A 397 -15.96 -7.75 -24.75
CA LYS A 397 -14.82 -6.92 -25.13
C LYS A 397 -13.90 -6.68 -23.93
N ILE A 398 -12.66 -7.17 -24.03
CA ILE A 398 -11.62 -7.03 -23.00
C ILE A 398 -10.60 -6.01 -23.47
N LEU A 399 -10.40 -4.95 -22.69
CA LEU A 399 -9.37 -3.92 -22.90
C LEU A 399 -8.21 -4.16 -21.92
N CYS A 400 -6.99 -4.24 -22.43
CA CYS A 400 -5.80 -4.42 -21.60
C CYS A 400 -4.62 -3.59 -22.11
N ALA A 401 -3.59 -3.42 -21.28
CA ALA A 401 -2.32 -2.83 -21.68
C ALA A 401 -1.25 -3.92 -21.88
N ASN A 402 -0.28 -3.66 -22.75
CA ASN A 402 0.94 -4.45 -22.90
C ASN A 402 1.95 -4.10 -21.78
N LEU A 403 1.48 -4.18 -20.53
CA LEU A 403 2.22 -3.79 -19.33
C LEU A 403 1.83 -4.70 -18.16
N ASN A 404 2.81 -5.10 -17.35
CA ASN A 404 2.60 -5.88 -16.13
C ASN A 404 1.73 -7.14 -16.36
N ASN A 405 1.97 -7.86 -17.44
CA ASN A 405 1.27 -9.10 -17.83
C ASN A 405 -0.24 -8.98 -18.04
N MET A 406 -0.81 -7.77 -18.16
CA MET A 406 -2.26 -7.58 -18.35
C MET A 406 -2.76 -8.19 -19.65
N ASP A 407 -1.97 -8.17 -20.71
CA ASP A 407 -2.26 -8.81 -22.00
C ASP A 407 -2.24 -10.34 -21.89
N TYR A 408 -1.34 -10.93 -21.12
CA TYR A 408 -1.33 -12.38 -20.85
C TYR A 408 -2.55 -12.80 -20.04
N ILE A 409 -2.97 -12.00 -19.03
CA ILE A 409 -4.20 -12.24 -18.29
C ILE A 409 -5.42 -12.27 -19.23
N ALA A 410 -5.51 -11.30 -20.16
CA ALA A 410 -6.60 -11.25 -21.13
C ALA A 410 -6.66 -12.52 -21.98
N VAL A 411 -5.51 -13.02 -22.45
CA VAL A 411 -5.43 -14.25 -23.27
C VAL A 411 -5.79 -15.51 -22.46
N ALA A 412 -5.34 -15.59 -21.20
CA ALA A 412 -5.71 -16.71 -20.32
C ALA A 412 -7.23 -16.72 -20.04
N MET A 413 -7.80 -15.55 -19.74
CA MET A 413 -9.24 -15.38 -19.55
C MET A 413 -10.03 -15.77 -20.81
N GLU A 414 -9.57 -15.40 -22.02
CA GLU A 414 -10.23 -15.76 -23.28
C GLU A 414 -10.45 -17.25 -23.39
N GLN A 415 -9.45 -18.07 -23.08
CA GLN A 415 -9.53 -19.53 -23.18
C GLN A 415 -10.63 -20.10 -22.26
N GLU A 416 -10.71 -19.63 -21.02
CA GLU A 416 -11.72 -20.09 -20.06
C GLU A 416 -13.13 -19.58 -20.41
N LEU A 417 -13.24 -18.31 -20.86
CA LEU A 417 -14.50 -17.71 -21.28
C LEU A 417 -15.07 -18.40 -22.53
N GLU A 418 -14.24 -18.74 -23.51
CA GLU A 418 -14.66 -19.51 -24.68
C GLU A 418 -15.14 -20.91 -24.29
N ALA A 419 -14.50 -21.56 -23.30
CA ALA A 419 -14.92 -22.87 -22.79
C ALA A 419 -16.30 -22.85 -22.12
N ILE A 420 -16.76 -21.73 -21.62
CA ILE A 420 -18.13 -21.54 -21.09
C ILE A 420 -19.09 -20.93 -22.10
N GLY A 421 -18.65 -20.70 -23.35
CA GLY A 421 -19.49 -20.23 -24.46
C GLY A 421 -19.57 -18.70 -24.57
N ILE A 422 -18.64 -17.95 -24.01
CA ILE A 422 -18.53 -16.48 -24.13
C ILE A 422 -17.45 -16.16 -25.17
N PRO A 423 -17.81 -15.75 -26.42
CA PRO A 423 -16.82 -15.28 -27.39
C PRO A 423 -16.24 -13.95 -26.93
N THR A 424 -14.92 -13.78 -27.07
CA THR A 424 -14.19 -12.60 -26.61
C THR A 424 -13.59 -11.80 -27.77
N GLU A 425 -13.34 -10.53 -27.52
CA GLU A 425 -12.56 -9.63 -28.38
C GLU A 425 -11.57 -8.87 -27.51
N ILE A 426 -10.27 -9.17 -27.63
CA ILE A 426 -9.21 -8.51 -26.87
C ILE A 426 -8.67 -7.31 -27.64
N THR A 427 -8.62 -6.15 -26.98
CA THR A 427 -7.96 -4.94 -27.46
C THR A 427 -6.76 -4.63 -26.56
N THR A 428 -5.54 -4.86 -27.06
CA THR A 428 -4.30 -4.54 -26.36
C THR A 428 -3.75 -3.20 -26.84
N VAL A 429 -3.42 -2.29 -25.93
CA VAL A 429 -2.91 -0.95 -26.19
C VAL A 429 -1.75 -0.62 -25.26
N ASP A 430 -1.09 0.53 -25.43
CA ASP A 430 -0.17 1.06 -24.44
C ASP A 430 -0.92 1.62 -23.22
N TRP A 431 -0.21 1.81 -22.09
CA TRP A 431 -0.82 2.28 -20.84
C TRP A 431 -1.50 3.65 -20.94
N ALA A 432 -0.92 4.59 -21.68
CA ALA A 432 -1.51 5.92 -21.85
C ALA A 432 -2.83 5.85 -22.61
N THR A 433 -2.87 5.05 -23.67
CA THR A 433 -4.08 4.77 -24.45
C THR A 433 -5.13 4.03 -23.62
N LEU A 434 -4.75 3.03 -22.78
CA LEU A 434 -5.68 2.36 -21.88
C LEU A 434 -6.31 3.36 -20.90
N THR A 435 -5.50 4.24 -20.28
CA THR A 435 -6.02 5.23 -19.32
C THR A 435 -6.97 6.23 -19.95
N ASP A 436 -6.90 6.43 -21.26
CA ASP A 436 -7.82 7.25 -22.02
C ASP A 436 -9.06 6.47 -22.45
N TYR A 437 -8.88 5.26 -23.00
CA TYR A 437 -9.97 4.42 -23.48
C TYR A 437 -10.93 3.96 -22.38
N ARG A 438 -10.44 3.67 -21.17
CA ARG A 438 -11.28 3.28 -20.04
C ARG A 438 -12.29 4.35 -19.60
N LYS A 439 -12.14 5.60 -20.07
CA LYS A 439 -13.12 6.69 -19.84
C LYS A 439 -14.31 6.64 -20.81
N ASP A 440 -14.21 5.88 -21.89
CA ASP A 440 -15.25 5.73 -22.91
C ASP A 440 -15.96 4.36 -22.77
N PRO A 441 -17.26 4.33 -22.36
CA PRO A 441 -17.99 3.08 -22.15
C PRO A 441 -18.24 2.29 -23.44
N ASP A 442 -17.95 2.82 -24.63
CA ASP A 442 -18.09 2.12 -25.91
C ASP A 442 -16.87 1.24 -26.26
N LYS A 443 -15.76 1.37 -25.49
CA LYS A 443 -14.50 0.74 -25.81
C LYS A 443 -14.30 -0.65 -25.22
N PHE A 444 -15.06 -1.01 -24.18
CA PHE A 444 -14.86 -2.26 -23.43
C PHE A 444 -16.13 -2.71 -22.71
N ASP A 445 -16.19 -3.98 -22.39
CA ASP A 445 -17.09 -4.56 -21.40
C ASP A 445 -16.35 -4.81 -20.07
N LEU A 446 -15.04 -5.13 -20.16
CA LEU A 446 -14.12 -5.26 -19.03
C LEU A 446 -12.77 -4.66 -19.40
N TYR A 447 -12.10 -3.99 -18.45
CA TYR A 447 -10.68 -3.67 -18.62
C TYR A 447 -9.85 -4.25 -17.48
N ILE A 448 -8.61 -4.63 -17.80
CA ILE A 448 -7.62 -5.16 -16.84
C ILE A 448 -6.72 -4.03 -16.37
N THR A 449 -6.51 -3.95 -15.07
CA THR A 449 -5.62 -2.96 -14.44
C THR A 449 -5.04 -3.50 -13.14
N SER A 450 -4.15 -2.73 -12.53
CA SER A 450 -3.71 -2.96 -11.17
C SER A 450 -3.96 -1.74 -10.31
N PHE A 451 -4.19 -1.97 -9.01
CA PHE A 451 -4.33 -0.91 -8.02
C PHE A 451 -3.21 -1.03 -6.98
N ALA A 452 -2.59 0.10 -6.69
CA ALA A 452 -1.65 0.18 -5.57
C ALA A 452 -2.37 0.00 -4.23
N GLN A 453 -1.62 -0.40 -3.22
CA GLN A 453 -2.08 -0.47 -1.84
C GLN A 453 -2.57 0.91 -1.37
N VAL A 454 -3.67 0.92 -0.61
CA VAL A 454 -4.22 2.13 0.02
C VAL A 454 -4.45 1.89 1.52
N PRO A 455 -4.28 2.90 2.37
CA PRO A 455 -4.36 2.72 3.83
C PRO A 455 -5.79 2.49 4.35
N VAL A 456 -6.81 2.91 3.59
CA VAL A 456 -8.22 2.81 3.99
C VAL A 456 -9.11 2.49 2.79
N PRO A 457 -10.22 1.75 2.98
CA PRO A 457 -11.11 1.36 1.88
C PRO A 457 -11.79 2.54 1.18
N SER A 458 -11.96 3.68 1.84
CA SER A 458 -12.56 4.89 1.25
C SER A 458 -11.79 5.43 0.03
N LEU A 459 -10.53 5.03 -0.13
CA LEU A 459 -9.71 5.37 -1.29
C LEU A 459 -9.88 4.43 -2.49
N LYS A 460 -10.67 3.36 -2.36
CA LYS A 460 -11.02 2.44 -3.46
C LYS A 460 -12.14 3.06 -4.32
N LEU A 461 -11.77 3.98 -5.22
CA LEU A 461 -12.70 4.82 -5.99
C LEU A 461 -13.64 4.04 -6.93
N TYR A 462 -13.34 2.80 -7.23
CA TYR A 462 -14.16 1.93 -8.09
C TYR A 462 -15.48 1.47 -7.44
N PHE A 463 -15.68 1.74 -6.15
CA PHE A 463 -16.99 1.55 -5.50
C PHE A 463 -18.00 2.66 -5.84
N GLY A 464 -17.61 3.66 -6.62
CA GLY A 464 -18.48 4.79 -6.96
C GLY A 464 -18.70 5.00 -8.46
N PRO A 465 -19.72 5.79 -8.82
CA PRO A 465 -20.15 5.98 -10.21
C PRO A 465 -19.21 6.88 -11.03
N ASN A 466 -18.26 7.56 -10.39
CA ASN A 466 -17.38 8.53 -11.05
C ASN A 466 -16.06 7.93 -11.56
N TYR A 467 -15.73 6.70 -11.15
CA TYR A 467 -14.54 6.00 -11.62
C TYR A 467 -14.88 5.13 -12.85
N PRO A 468 -13.96 4.95 -13.84
CA PRO A 468 -14.16 4.04 -14.95
C PRO A 468 -14.53 2.63 -14.47
N GLY A 469 -15.60 2.07 -15.05
CA GLY A 469 -16.37 0.93 -14.51
C GLY A 469 -17.75 1.40 -14.07
N TRP A 470 -17.85 2.59 -13.47
CA TRP A 470 -19.08 3.31 -13.14
C TRP A 470 -20.07 2.49 -12.31
N SER A 471 -19.63 2.05 -11.13
CA SER A 471 -20.46 1.31 -10.17
C SER A 471 -21.57 2.21 -9.64
N ASP A 472 -22.69 2.28 -10.33
CA ASP A 472 -23.86 3.11 -10.00
C ASP A 472 -24.99 2.23 -9.43
N ASP A 473 -24.80 1.77 -8.19
CA ASP A 473 -25.76 0.96 -7.44
C ASP A 473 -26.09 1.62 -6.10
N ALA A 474 -27.37 1.73 -5.78
CA ALA A 474 -27.82 2.43 -4.58
C ALA A 474 -27.39 1.73 -3.28
N THR A 475 -27.39 0.40 -3.24
CA THR A 475 -26.98 -0.38 -2.07
C THR A 475 -25.46 -0.28 -1.85
N LEU A 476 -24.68 -0.35 -2.94
CA LEU A 476 -23.22 -0.15 -2.88
C LEU A 476 -22.90 1.24 -2.34
N ALA A 477 -23.56 2.27 -2.85
CA ALA A 477 -23.38 3.65 -2.43
C ALA A 477 -23.77 3.86 -0.96
N GLU A 478 -24.90 3.28 -0.49
CA GLU A 478 -25.32 3.35 0.91
C GLU A 478 -24.29 2.72 1.85
N LYS A 479 -23.76 1.53 1.50
CA LYS A 479 -22.75 0.83 2.30
C LYS A 479 -21.41 1.59 2.30
N PHE A 480 -20.99 2.15 1.18
CA PHE A 480 -19.79 2.97 1.09
C PHE A 480 -19.91 4.25 1.92
N GLU A 481 -21.08 4.90 1.89
CA GLU A 481 -21.36 6.09 2.70
C GLU A 481 -21.42 5.75 4.19
N ALA A 482 -22.01 4.61 4.59
CA ALA A 482 -22.04 4.17 5.98
C ALA A 482 -20.63 4.04 6.58
N MET A 483 -19.66 3.52 5.81
CA MET A 483 -18.27 3.45 6.22
C MET A 483 -17.63 4.84 6.34
N ASN A 484 -17.87 5.73 5.39
CA ASN A 484 -17.29 7.07 5.37
C ASN A 484 -17.88 8.01 6.42
N THR A 485 -19.12 7.74 6.89
CA THR A 485 -19.80 8.55 7.92
C THR A 485 -19.75 7.94 9.30
N ALA A 486 -19.06 6.80 9.47
CA ALA A 486 -18.83 6.18 10.77
C ALA A 486 -18.16 7.17 11.75
N THR A 487 -18.46 7.01 13.04
CA THR A 487 -17.89 7.85 14.11
C THR A 487 -16.90 7.11 14.99
N THR A 488 -16.80 5.78 14.81
CA THR A 488 -15.80 4.93 15.45
C THR A 488 -15.16 3.98 14.44
N MET A 489 -13.94 3.55 14.71
CA MET A 489 -13.24 2.59 13.84
C MET A 489 -13.96 1.24 13.76
N ASP A 490 -14.59 0.79 14.85
CA ASP A 490 -15.39 -0.46 14.87
C ASP A 490 -16.62 -0.36 13.95
N GLU A 491 -17.31 0.78 13.96
CA GLU A 491 -18.42 1.05 13.02
C GLU A 491 -17.93 1.07 11.57
N ALA A 492 -16.80 1.73 11.30
CA ALA A 492 -16.20 1.77 9.97
C ALA A 492 -15.79 0.38 9.49
N LYS A 493 -15.19 -0.43 10.37
CA LYS A 493 -14.82 -1.83 10.06
C LYS A 493 -16.05 -2.68 9.73
N THR A 494 -17.10 -2.61 10.54
CA THR A 494 -18.35 -3.35 10.30
C THR A 494 -18.99 -2.93 8.97
N ALA A 495 -19.04 -1.63 8.68
CA ALA A 495 -19.57 -1.13 7.41
C ALA A 495 -18.70 -1.56 6.21
N TRP A 496 -17.37 -1.65 6.39
CA TRP A 496 -16.47 -2.18 5.38
C TRP A 496 -16.73 -3.67 5.09
N GLU A 497 -16.91 -4.49 6.12
CA GLU A 497 -17.23 -5.92 5.96
C GLU A 497 -18.55 -6.13 5.18
N ASP A 498 -19.56 -5.33 5.49
CA ASP A 498 -20.83 -5.31 4.77
C ASP A 498 -20.66 -4.84 3.32
N LEU A 499 -19.84 -3.83 3.07
CA LEU A 499 -19.54 -3.34 1.72
C LEU A 499 -18.80 -4.39 0.91
N GLN A 500 -17.80 -5.04 1.49
CA GLN A 500 -17.02 -6.07 0.81
C GLN A 500 -17.88 -7.29 0.46
N ALA A 501 -18.70 -7.78 1.39
CA ALA A 501 -19.62 -8.88 1.12
C ALA A 501 -20.55 -8.55 -0.07
N TYR A 502 -21.19 -7.39 -0.05
CA TYR A 502 -22.05 -6.94 -1.14
C TYR A 502 -21.30 -6.73 -2.46
N SER A 503 -20.04 -6.31 -2.39
CA SER A 503 -19.22 -6.12 -3.60
C SER A 503 -18.94 -7.42 -4.34
N TRP A 504 -18.85 -8.54 -3.65
CA TRP A 504 -18.77 -9.87 -4.27
C TRP A 504 -20.10 -10.34 -4.87
N GLU A 505 -21.23 -9.77 -4.46
CA GLU A 505 -22.54 -10.01 -5.10
C GLU A 505 -22.72 -9.09 -6.31
N TYR A 506 -22.45 -7.78 -6.16
CA TYR A 506 -22.66 -6.78 -7.21
C TYR A 506 -21.59 -6.85 -8.31
N LEU A 507 -20.36 -7.19 -7.94
CA LEU A 507 -19.16 -7.26 -8.80
C LEU A 507 -18.83 -5.92 -9.49
N PRO A 508 -18.39 -4.89 -8.75
CA PRO A 508 -17.83 -3.68 -9.35
C PRO A 508 -16.58 -4.04 -10.19
N LEU A 509 -15.83 -5.01 -9.72
CA LEU A 509 -14.70 -5.65 -10.37
C LEU A 509 -14.51 -7.06 -9.76
N ILE A 510 -13.71 -7.89 -10.40
CA ILE A 510 -13.14 -9.08 -9.79
C ILE A 510 -11.74 -8.71 -9.27
N ASN A 511 -11.49 -8.90 -7.97
CA ASN A 511 -10.14 -8.96 -7.42
C ASN A 511 -9.55 -10.30 -7.86
N ALA A 512 -8.68 -10.31 -8.87
CA ALA A 512 -8.11 -11.55 -9.38
C ALA A 512 -7.06 -12.13 -8.41
N GLY A 513 -6.38 -11.27 -7.67
CA GLY A 513 -5.32 -11.59 -6.72
C GLY A 513 -4.38 -10.41 -6.55
N HIS A 514 -3.26 -10.66 -5.92
CA HIS A 514 -2.24 -9.66 -5.64
C HIS A 514 -0.93 -10.06 -6.36
N TYR A 515 -0.31 -9.12 -7.08
CA TYR A 515 1.01 -9.37 -7.67
C TYR A 515 2.10 -9.14 -6.62
N ILE A 516 3.19 -9.87 -6.76
CA ILE A 516 4.33 -9.86 -5.86
C ILE A 516 5.45 -9.00 -6.45
N ALA A 517 6.07 -8.18 -5.61
CA ALA A 517 7.32 -7.50 -5.91
C ALA A 517 8.45 -8.13 -5.11
N ASN A 518 9.54 -8.47 -5.80
CA ASN A 518 10.71 -9.10 -5.20
C ASN A 518 11.85 -8.10 -5.07
N TYR A 519 12.51 -8.17 -3.93
CA TYR A 519 13.68 -7.39 -3.55
C TYR A 519 14.79 -8.35 -3.13
N ALA A 520 16.04 -7.95 -3.31
CA ALA A 520 17.16 -8.74 -2.81
C ALA A 520 18.24 -7.84 -2.21
N TRP A 521 18.94 -8.35 -1.21
CA TRP A 521 19.99 -7.60 -0.54
C TRP A 521 21.07 -8.51 0.05
N ASN A 522 22.22 -7.91 0.36
CA ASN A 522 23.28 -8.56 1.09
C ASN A 522 22.79 -8.98 2.49
N SER A 523 22.89 -10.27 2.82
CA SER A 523 22.38 -10.84 4.07
C SER A 523 23.02 -10.28 5.34
N ASP A 524 24.17 -9.57 5.23
CA ASP A 524 24.82 -8.88 6.35
C ASP A 524 24.11 -7.56 6.71
N ILE A 525 23.10 -7.12 5.94
CA ILE A 525 22.31 -5.94 6.27
C ILE A 525 21.40 -6.26 7.45
N GLU A 526 21.58 -5.49 8.53
CA GLU A 526 20.69 -5.50 9.70
C GLU A 526 19.75 -4.28 9.64
N GLY A 527 18.61 -4.37 10.32
CA GLY A 527 17.71 -3.23 10.55
C GLY A 527 16.91 -2.75 9.33
N LEU A 528 16.96 -3.44 8.21
CA LEU A 528 16.11 -3.13 7.06
C LEU A 528 14.64 -3.40 7.44
N ASN A 529 13.79 -2.37 7.32
CA ASN A 529 12.36 -2.52 7.61
C ASN A 529 11.64 -2.95 6.33
N THR A 530 10.93 -4.07 6.41
CA THR A 530 10.23 -4.70 5.27
C THR A 530 8.70 -4.59 5.39
N PHE A 531 8.17 -3.83 6.34
CA PHE A 531 6.74 -3.64 6.49
C PHE A 531 6.17 -2.83 5.31
N SER A 532 5.39 -3.48 4.46
CA SER A 532 4.73 -2.87 3.29
C SER A 532 5.68 -2.16 2.30
N GLY A 533 6.93 -2.60 2.21
CA GLY A 533 7.98 -2.02 1.36
C GLY A 533 9.35 -2.13 2.00
N LEU A 534 10.39 -1.59 1.35
CA LEU A 534 11.72 -1.48 1.96
C LEU A 534 11.95 -0.06 2.49
N TYR A 535 12.40 0.03 3.76
CA TYR A 535 12.73 1.30 4.41
C TYR A 535 14.08 1.20 5.12
N PHE A 536 14.90 2.24 5.03
CA PHE A 536 16.34 2.21 5.24
C PHE A 536 16.81 2.92 6.51
N TRP A 537 15.91 3.54 7.27
CA TRP A 537 16.30 4.36 8.44
C TRP A 537 17.05 3.63 9.54
N ASN A 538 17.01 2.30 9.58
CA ASN A 538 17.77 1.47 10.51
C ASN A 538 18.71 0.50 9.80
N ALA A 539 18.80 0.55 8.45
CA ALA A 539 19.63 -0.36 7.68
C ALA A 539 21.12 -0.07 7.82
N GLY A 540 21.91 -1.11 7.98
CA GLY A 540 23.37 -1.00 8.01
C GLY A 540 24.07 -2.35 7.94
N ILE A 541 25.31 -2.36 7.44
CA ILE A 541 26.22 -3.51 7.45
C ILE A 541 27.28 -3.25 8.50
N LYS A 542 27.41 -4.15 9.49
CA LYS A 542 28.49 -4.08 10.49
C LYS A 542 29.84 -4.39 9.88
N GLU A 543 30.88 -3.58 10.19
CA GLU A 543 32.27 -3.81 9.82
C GLU A 543 33.01 -4.71 10.82
#